data_5557eed447d929f3187392c005855d86
#
_entry.id   5557eed447d929f3187392c005855d86
#
_cell.length_a   1.000
_cell.length_b   1.000
_cell.length_c   1.000
_cell.angle_alpha   90.00
_cell.angle_beta   90.00
_cell.angle_gamma   90.00
#
_symmetry.space_group_name_H-M   'P 1'
#
loop_
_entity.id
_entity.type
_entity.pdbx_description
1 polymer ?
#
loop_
_entity_poly.entity_id
_entity_poly.type
_entity_poly.pdbx_seq_one_letter_code
_entity_poly.pdbx_strand_id
1 'polypeptide(L)'
;MSLLIACSIGVCNGAAASQPAAPPAGYKIEEKYTRKSPDGATTIEQYLNKDTDDWKWQFWARRQDAFTLLDPEPAGYPADFIFTNDLKWIVRVQKIGSGTSTLHLYRLTPQGYLRANRKPLGDLAWDYLKTRRDWRKLVKAPEYHDSAYLVDGFDENYRGLGVDWPANRYLLIALSGDADVRGRKPMQTGVVNGWRCRYDLQTGKFDVPALFSGDNAKAVVPE
;
A
#
# COMPACT_ATOMS: atom_id res chain seq x y z
N MET A 1 -19.22 24.69 -50.73
CA MET A 1 -17.97 23.93 -50.64
C MET A 1 -17.56 23.92 -49.17
N SER A 2 -17.88 22.82 -48.44
CA SER A 2 -17.50 22.66 -47.03
C SER A 2 -16.37 21.64 -46.93
N LEU A 3 -15.25 22.08 -46.42
CA LEU A 3 -14.05 21.29 -46.23
C LEU A 3 -14.15 20.54 -44.88
N LEU A 4 -14.29 19.22 -44.90
CA LEU A 4 -14.21 18.35 -43.75
C LEU A 4 -12.73 18.03 -43.46
N ILE A 5 -12.20 18.55 -42.38
CA ILE A 5 -10.88 18.18 -41.85
C ILE A 5 -11.06 16.94 -40.97
N ALA A 6 -10.58 15.81 -41.45
CA ALA A 6 -10.51 14.58 -40.64
C ALA A 6 -9.28 14.63 -39.73
N CYS A 7 -9.50 14.78 -38.44
CA CYS A 7 -8.47 14.58 -37.39
C CYS A 7 -8.28 13.09 -37.16
N SER A 8 -7.19 12.51 -37.63
CA SER A 8 -6.76 11.16 -37.29
C SER A 8 -6.14 11.18 -35.89
N ILE A 9 -6.83 10.58 -34.93
CA ILE A 9 -6.31 10.33 -33.58
C ILE A 9 -5.35 9.13 -33.67
N GLY A 10 -4.07 9.43 -33.66
CA GLY A 10 -3.02 8.41 -33.54
C GLY A 10 -3.07 7.76 -32.17
N VAL A 11 -3.53 6.51 -32.11
CA VAL A 11 -3.44 5.67 -30.91
C VAL A 11 -1.96 5.26 -30.76
N CYS A 12 -1.24 5.92 -29.86
CA CYS A 12 0.06 5.44 -29.41
C CYS A 12 -0.15 4.13 -28.62
N ASN A 13 -0.02 2.99 -29.28
CA ASN A 13 0.17 1.71 -28.66
C ASN A 13 1.56 1.68 -27.99
N GLY A 14 1.65 2.15 -26.75
CA GLY A 14 2.79 1.86 -25.89
C GLY A 14 2.80 0.35 -25.66
N ALA A 15 3.76 -0.37 -26.24
CA ALA A 15 3.98 -1.77 -25.96
C ALA A 15 4.18 -1.91 -24.44
N ALA A 16 3.21 -2.51 -23.76
CA ALA A 16 3.39 -2.90 -22.37
C ALA A 16 4.56 -3.89 -22.35
N ALA A 17 5.63 -3.56 -21.62
CA ALA A 17 6.74 -4.48 -21.42
C ALA A 17 6.15 -5.80 -20.88
N SER A 18 6.42 -6.91 -21.57
CA SER A 18 5.96 -8.22 -21.14
C SER A 18 6.55 -8.51 -19.75
N GLN A 19 5.70 -8.85 -18.80
CA GLN A 19 6.18 -9.27 -17.47
C GLN A 19 7.06 -10.52 -17.64
N PRO A 20 8.14 -10.62 -16.84
CA PRO A 20 8.98 -11.83 -16.87
C PRO A 20 8.12 -13.05 -16.49
N ALA A 21 8.35 -14.16 -17.18
CA ALA A 21 7.58 -15.40 -16.99
C ALA A 21 7.98 -16.20 -15.74
N ALA A 22 9.13 -15.88 -15.14
CA ALA A 22 9.68 -16.57 -13.96
C ALA A 22 10.68 -15.67 -13.23
N PRO A 23 11.01 -15.96 -11.95
CA PRO A 23 12.04 -15.26 -11.21
C PRO A 23 13.39 -15.32 -11.93
N PRO A 24 14.18 -14.21 -11.96
CA PRO A 24 15.46 -14.16 -12.65
C PRO A 24 16.51 -15.08 -12.02
N ALA A 25 17.50 -15.47 -12.79
CA ALA A 25 18.69 -16.17 -12.27
C ALA A 25 19.33 -15.35 -11.14
N GLY A 26 19.88 -16.04 -10.12
CA GLY A 26 20.48 -15.42 -8.93
C GLY A 26 19.48 -15.16 -7.78
N TYR A 27 18.20 -15.16 -8.05
CA TYR A 27 17.18 -15.09 -7.00
C TYR A 27 16.81 -16.48 -6.48
N LYS A 28 16.81 -16.65 -5.17
CA LYS A 28 16.45 -17.91 -4.49
C LYS A 28 15.21 -17.69 -3.63
N ILE A 29 14.30 -18.66 -3.64
CA ILE A 29 13.11 -18.62 -2.79
C ILE A 29 13.51 -18.70 -1.31
N GLU A 30 12.88 -17.87 -0.50
CA GLU A 30 12.98 -17.91 0.96
C GLU A 30 11.66 -18.45 1.52
N GLU A 31 11.57 -19.77 1.65
CA GLU A 31 10.31 -20.48 1.98
C GLU A 31 9.62 -20.00 3.24
N LYS A 32 10.38 -19.59 4.27
CA LYS A 32 9.83 -19.07 5.53
C LYS A 32 8.96 -17.82 5.37
N TYR A 33 9.13 -17.10 4.27
CA TYR A 33 8.34 -15.90 3.95
C TYR A 33 7.21 -16.17 2.95
N THR A 34 7.10 -17.40 2.46
CA THR A 34 6.01 -17.79 1.57
C THR A 34 4.65 -17.69 2.26
N ARG A 35 3.65 -17.16 1.56
CA ARG A 35 2.28 -17.03 2.06
C ARG A 35 1.31 -17.68 1.08
N LYS A 36 0.43 -18.53 1.59
CA LYS A 36 -0.66 -19.13 0.81
C LYS A 36 -1.96 -18.38 1.05
N SER A 37 -2.75 -18.22 0.00
CA SER A 37 -4.14 -17.77 0.15
C SER A 37 -4.96 -18.79 0.95
N PRO A 38 -6.04 -18.35 1.63
CA PRO A 38 -6.91 -19.24 2.41
C PRO A 38 -7.47 -20.44 1.64
N ASP A 39 -7.73 -20.29 0.34
CA ASP A 39 -8.19 -21.38 -0.55
C ASP A 39 -7.04 -22.24 -1.10
N GLY A 40 -5.79 -21.89 -0.82
CA GLY A 40 -4.61 -22.56 -1.31
C GLY A 40 -4.32 -22.36 -2.81
N ALA A 41 -5.15 -21.62 -3.55
CA ALA A 41 -5.03 -21.47 -5.00
C ALA A 41 -3.92 -20.51 -5.43
N THR A 42 -3.51 -19.60 -4.52
CA THR A 42 -2.43 -18.65 -4.78
C THR A 42 -1.34 -18.78 -3.71
N THR A 43 -0.10 -18.73 -4.15
CA THR A 43 1.06 -18.68 -3.26
C THR A 43 1.84 -17.41 -3.57
N ILE A 44 2.12 -16.60 -2.55
CA ILE A 44 3.06 -15.49 -2.68
C ILE A 44 4.44 -16.02 -2.28
N GLU A 45 5.33 -16.02 -3.23
CA GLU A 45 6.71 -16.44 -3.07
C GLU A 45 7.63 -15.23 -3.01
N GLN A 46 8.57 -15.25 -2.07
CA GLN A 46 9.53 -14.18 -1.88
C GLN A 46 10.91 -14.70 -2.23
N TYR A 47 11.52 -14.03 -3.18
CA TYR A 47 12.83 -14.40 -3.70
C TYR A 47 13.87 -13.38 -3.30
N LEU A 48 15.01 -13.86 -2.83
CA LEU A 48 16.12 -13.04 -2.38
C LEU A 48 17.33 -13.24 -3.28
N ASN A 49 17.91 -12.15 -3.75
CA ASN A 49 19.23 -12.12 -4.33
C ASN A 49 20.22 -11.60 -3.28
N LYS A 50 21.24 -12.44 -2.95
CA LYS A 50 22.30 -12.15 -1.98
C LYS A 50 23.63 -11.82 -2.67
N ASP A 51 23.69 -11.90 -3.99
CA ASP A 51 24.92 -11.72 -4.76
C ASP A 51 25.29 -10.23 -4.95
N THR A 52 24.49 -9.33 -4.36
CA THR A 52 24.75 -7.89 -4.33
C THR A 52 25.00 -7.43 -2.90
N ASP A 53 25.79 -6.37 -2.71
CA ASP A 53 26.04 -5.76 -1.39
C ASP A 53 24.73 -5.37 -0.69
N ASP A 54 23.72 -4.99 -1.47
CA ASP A 54 22.35 -4.75 -1.01
C ASP A 54 21.47 -5.95 -1.34
N TRP A 55 20.96 -6.61 -0.33
CA TRP A 55 19.99 -7.67 -0.52
C TRP A 55 18.76 -7.16 -1.25
N LYS A 56 18.38 -7.87 -2.33
CA LYS A 56 17.24 -7.50 -3.21
C LYS A 56 16.17 -8.56 -3.12
N TRP A 57 14.96 -8.13 -2.77
CA TRP A 57 13.80 -8.99 -2.67
C TRP A 57 12.84 -8.76 -3.83
N GLN A 58 12.35 -9.85 -4.42
CA GLN A 58 11.25 -9.84 -5.39
C GLN A 58 10.08 -10.66 -4.87
N PHE A 59 8.88 -10.22 -5.21
CA PHE A 59 7.63 -10.82 -4.76
C PHE A 59 6.84 -11.31 -5.96
N TRP A 60 6.51 -12.59 -5.94
CA TRP A 60 5.84 -13.27 -7.04
C TRP A 60 4.58 -13.94 -6.54
N ALA A 61 3.44 -13.72 -7.22
CA ALA A 61 2.24 -14.50 -7.02
C ALA A 61 2.26 -15.69 -7.98
N ARG A 62 2.27 -16.89 -7.44
CA ARG A 62 2.12 -18.12 -8.22
C ARG A 62 0.69 -18.65 -8.07
N ARG A 63 0.02 -18.85 -9.19
CA ARG A 63 -1.31 -19.43 -9.24
C ARG A 63 -1.31 -20.52 -10.29
N GLN A 64 -1.51 -21.79 -9.87
CA GLN A 64 -1.21 -22.96 -10.69
C GLN A 64 0.25 -22.88 -11.18
N ASP A 65 0.48 -22.90 -12.50
CA ASP A 65 1.83 -22.80 -13.11
C ASP A 65 2.16 -21.38 -13.60
N ALA A 66 1.28 -20.41 -13.36
CA ALA A 66 1.48 -19.03 -13.79
C ALA A 66 2.11 -18.20 -12.69
N PHE A 67 3.15 -17.44 -13.05
CA PHE A 67 3.82 -16.48 -12.18
C PHE A 67 3.46 -15.05 -12.58
N THR A 68 3.20 -14.22 -11.59
CA THR A 68 2.99 -12.77 -11.77
C THR A 68 3.95 -12.04 -10.84
N LEU A 69 4.83 -11.22 -11.39
CA LEU A 69 5.67 -10.31 -10.61
C LEU A 69 4.78 -9.21 -10.04
N LEU A 70 4.76 -9.06 -8.70
CA LEU A 70 3.90 -8.09 -8.04
C LEU A 70 4.41 -6.66 -8.19
N ASP A 71 5.73 -6.47 -8.15
CA ASP A 71 6.38 -5.18 -8.39
C ASP A 71 7.64 -5.36 -9.22
N PRO A 72 7.88 -4.48 -10.21
CA PRO A 72 9.10 -4.51 -11.01
C PRO A 72 10.33 -4.09 -10.21
N GLU A 73 10.16 -3.20 -9.22
CA GLU A 73 11.23 -2.71 -8.37
C GLU A 73 11.50 -3.67 -7.20
N PRO A 74 12.73 -4.17 -7.05
CA PRO A 74 13.11 -5.00 -5.90
C PRO A 74 13.03 -4.18 -4.60
N ALA A 75 12.67 -4.87 -3.50
CA ALA A 75 12.65 -4.28 -2.17
C ALA A 75 13.93 -4.62 -1.38
N GLY A 76 14.27 -3.80 -0.38
CA GLY A 76 15.38 -4.05 0.54
C GLY A 76 15.09 -5.03 1.67
N TYR A 77 13.80 -5.35 1.90
CA TYR A 77 13.35 -6.21 3.00
C TYR A 77 12.25 -7.17 2.54
N PRO A 78 12.07 -8.31 3.23
CA PRO A 78 10.90 -9.15 3.02
C PRO A 78 9.62 -8.40 3.44
N ALA A 79 8.47 -8.94 3.05
CA ALA A 79 7.18 -8.33 3.31
C ALA A 79 6.17 -9.34 3.87
N ASP A 80 5.14 -8.83 4.55
CA ASP A 80 3.95 -9.59 4.88
C ASP A 80 2.86 -9.37 3.84
N PHE A 81 2.02 -10.39 3.65
CA PHE A 81 0.93 -10.37 2.68
C PHE A 81 -0.37 -10.82 3.33
N ILE A 82 -1.41 -10.01 3.15
CA ILE A 82 -2.74 -10.23 3.71
C ILE A 82 -3.73 -10.27 2.55
N PHE A 83 -4.52 -11.37 2.48
CA PHE A 83 -5.57 -11.54 1.47
C PHE A 83 -6.91 -11.06 2.02
N THR A 84 -7.76 -10.46 1.17
CA THR A 84 -9.19 -10.32 1.49
C THR A 84 -9.86 -11.69 1.49
N ASN A 85 -10.97 -11.83 2.22
CA ASN A 85 -11.70 -13.11 2.28
C ASN A 85 -12.27 -13.53 0.92
N ASP A 86 -12.61 -12.58 0.05
CA ASP A 86 -13.05 -12.84 -1.33
C ASP A 86 -11.89 -13.06 -2.32
N LEU A 87 -10.64 -13.01 -1.82
CA LEU A 87 -9.40 -13.23 -2.57
C LEU A 87 -9.21 -12.29 -3.77
N LYS A 88 -9.99 -11.21 -3.84
CA LYS A 88 -9.84 -10.24 -4.94
C LYS A 88 -8.70 -9.25 -4.72
N TRP A 89 -8.23 -9.12 -3.47
CA TRP A 89 -7.21 -8.16 -3.12
C TRP A 89 -6.13 -8.77 -2.23
N ILE A 90 -4.92 -8.22 -2.38
CA ILE A 90 -3.79 -8.49 -1.48
C ILE A 90 -3.25 -7.14 -1.01
N VAL A 91 -3.01 -7.02 0.29
CA VAL A 91 -2.20 -5.95 0.87
C VAL A 91 -0.83 -6.51 1.19
N ARG A 92 0.21 -5.87 0.67
CA ARG A 92 1.59 -6.08 1.09
C ARG A 92 1.95 -5.04 2.13
N VAL A 93 2.38 -5.49 3.29
CA VAL A 93 2.98 -4.66 4.33
C VAL A 93 4.48 -4.72 4.15
N GLN A 94 5.07 -3.62 3.66
CA GLN A 94 6.48 -3.56 3.29
C GLN A 94 7.27 -2.75 4.29
N LYS A 95 8.25 -3.38 4.94
CA LYS A 95 9.27 -2.66 5.70
C LYS A 95 10.13 -1.85 4.74
N ILE A 96 10.33 -0.56 5.01
CA ILE A 96 11.15 0.36 4.21
C ILE A 96 12.30 0.97 4.98
N GLY A 97 12.35 0.77 6.31
CA GLY A 97 13.41 1.27 7.18
C GLY A 97 13.26 0.73 8.60
N SER A 98 14.07 1.24 9.54
CA SER A 98 13.96 0.89 10.95
C SER A 98 12.66 1.47 11.53
N GLY A 99 11.73 0.59 11.92
CA GLY A 99 10.43 1.02 12.45
C GLY A 99 9.48 1.63 11.43
N THR A 100 9.81 1.59 10.12
CA THR A 100 9.04 2.25 9.07
C THR A 100 8.50 1.21 8.09
N SER A 101 7.22 1.31 7.76
CA SER A 101 6.55 0.43 6.81
C SER A 101 5.60 1.22 5.90
N THR A 102 5.36 0.68 4.71
CA THR A 102 4.33 1.19 3.80
C THR A 102 3.43 0.06 3.31
N LEU A 103 2.33 0.42 2.69
CA LEU A 103 1.33 -0.51 2.17
C LEU A 103 1.31 -0.47 0.65
N HIS A 104 1.24 -1.64 0.02
CA HIS A 104 0.96 -1.78 -1.40
C HIS A 104 -0.33 -2.58 -1.58
N LEU A 105 -1.12 -2.24 -2.58
CA LEU A 105 -2.39 -2.89 -2.86
C LEU A 105 -2.37 -3.52 -4.25
N TYR A 106 -2.79 -4.78 -4.32
CA TYR A 106 -2.90 -5.54 -5.58
C TYR A 106 -4.32 -6.05 -5.74
N ARG A 107 -4.80 -6.02 -6.98
CA ARG A 107 -6.11 -6.54 -7.37
C ARG A 107 -5.96 -7.75 -8.25
N LEU A 108 -6.77 -8.79 -8.02
CA LEU A 108 -6.85 -9.94 -8.90
C LEU A 108 -7.51 -9.55 -10.23
N THR A 109 -6.84 -9.90 -11.31
CA THR A 109 -7.29 -9.72 -12.70
C THR A 109 -7.17 -11.06 -13.43
N PRO A 110 -7.65 -11.18 -14.69
CA PRO A 110 -7.41 -12.37 -15.51
C PRO A 110 -5.92 -12.68 -15.73
N GLN A 111 -5.03 -11.67 -15.64
CA GLN A 111 -3.57 -11.81 -15.77
C GLN A 111 -2.86 -12.12 -14.45
N GLY A 112 -3.59 -12.26 -13.34
CA GLY A 112 -3.07 -12.44 -11.99
C GLY A 112 -3.22 -11.18 -11.13
N TYR A 113 -2.49 -11.12 -10.03
CA TYR A 113 -2.52 -9.95 -9.15
C TYR A 113 -1.68 -8.81 -9.73
N LEU A 114 -2.32 -7.70 -10.00
CA LEU A 114 -1.67 -6.49 -10.50
C LEU A 114 -1.79 -5.35 -9.49
N ARG A 115 -0.81 -4.48 -9.49
CA ARG A 115 -0.79 -3.27 -8.67
C ARG A 115 -2.04 -2.42 -8.92
N ALA A 116 -2.77 -2.08 -7.86
CA ALA A 116 -4.01 -1.31 -7.96
C ALA A 116 -3.76 0.20 -8.09
N ASN A 117 -2.65 0.69 -7.56
CA ASN A 117 -2.30 2.11 -7.52
C ASN A 117 -0.89 2.35 -8.05
N ARG A 118 -0.64 3.50 -8.67
CA ARG A 118 0.72 3.88 -9.14
C ARG A 118 1.69 4.13 -7.99
N LYS A 119 1.21 4.79 -6.91
CA LYS A 119 1.96 4.98 -5.67
C LYS A 119 1.61 3.87 -4.67
N PRO A 120 2.47 3.57 -3.68
CA PRO A 120 2.09 2.79 -2.51
C PRO A 120 0.80 3.31 -1.88
N LEU A 121 -0.04 2.40 -1.38
CA LEU A 121 -1.28 2.77 -0.70
C LEU A 121 -1.01 3.58 0.58
N GLY A 122 0.10 3.28 1.26
CA GLY A 122 0.56 4.05 2.42
C GLY A 122 0.83 5.51 2.07
N ASP A 123 1.53 5.78 0.97
CA ASP A 123 1.81 7.14 0.51
C ASP A 123 0.52 7.88 0.14
N LEU A 124 -0.44 7.18 -0.48
CA LEU A 124 -1.75 7.77 -0.80
C LEU A 124 -2.55 8.12 0.48
N ALA A 125 -2.43 7.32 1.53
CA ALA A 125 -3.06 7.62 2.81
C ALA A 125 -2.42 8.85 3.48
N TRP A 126 -1.10 8.99 3.41
CA TRP A 126 -0.40 10.19 3.83
C TRP A 126 -0.78 11.42 3.00
N ASP A 127 -0.83 11.28 1.67
CA ASP A 127 -1.31 12.37 0.78
C ASP A 127 -2.74 12.79 1.19
N TYR A 128 -3.60 11.83 1.52
CA TYR A 128 -4.95 12.13 2.00
C TYR A 128 -4.95 12.89 3.34
N LEU A 129 -4.17 12.44 4.34
CA LEU A 129 -4.04 13.15 5.61
C LEU A 129 -3.59 14.60 5.38
N LYS A 130 -2.60 14.83 4.51
CA LYS A 130 -2.07 16.16 4.15
C LYS A 130 -3.14 17.10 3.55
N THR A 131 -4.23 16.56 3.00
CA THR A 131 -5.36 17.38 2.52
C THR A 131 -6.28 17.86 3.64
N ARG A 132 -6.23 17.24 4.82
CA ARG A 132 -7.14 17.54 5.92
C ARG A 132 -6.88 18.93 6.50
N ARG A 133 -7.97 19.64 6.80
CA ARG A 133 -7.88 21.01 7.31
C ARG A 133 -7.12 21.10 8.63
N ASP A 134 -7.36 20.12 9.51
CA ASP A 134 -6.75 20.10 10.84
C ASP A 134 -5.25 19.84 10.75
N TRP A 135 -4.83 18.90 9.88
CA TRP A 135 -3.43 18.69 9.57
C TRP A 135 -2.75 19.96 9.09
N ARG A 136 -3.29 20.63 8.08
CA ARG A 136 -2.71 21.85 7.49
C ARG A 136 -2.59 23.02 8.47
N LYS A 137 -3.41 23.02 9.53
CA LYS A 137 -3.27 24.03 10.59
C LYS A 137 -2.12 23.73 11.54
N LEU A 138 -1.84 22.46 11.81
CA LEU A 138 -0.88 22.01 12.80
C LEU A 138 0.52 21.82 12.22
N VAL A 139 0.61 21.29 11.01
CA VAL A 139 1.87 20.87 10.41
C VAL A 139 2.37 21.87 9.39
N LYS A 140 3.69 22.20 9.46
CA LYS A 140 4.31 23.20 8.61
C LYS A 140 4.76 22.62 7.27
N ALA A 141 5.48 21.52 7.31
CA ALA A 141 5.90 20.71 6.16
C ALA A 141 6.10 19.28 6.64
N PRO A 142 5.59 18.28 5.93
CA PRO A 142 5.87 16.90 6.27
C PRO A 142 7.23 16.55 5.68
N GLU A 143 8.24 16.59 6.49
CA GLU A 143 9.50 15.91 6.16
C GLU A 143 9.60 14.83 7.20
N TYR A 144 9.50 13.56 6.88
CA TYR A 144 10.05 12.51 7.72
C TYR A 144 9.39 11.13 7.53
N HIS A 145 9.95 10.13 8.19
CA HIS A 145 9.69 8.69 8.20
C HIS A 145 8.21 8.35 8.36
N ASP A 146 7.52 8.35 7.25
CA ASP A 146 6.08 8.13 7.19
C ASP A 146 5.81 6.63 7.20
N SER A 147 5.22 6.12 8.27
CA SER A 147 4.75 4.73 8.33
C SER A 147 3.25 4.64 8.12
N ALA A 148 2.84 3.65 7.35
CA ALA A 148 1.46 3.27 7.18
C ALA A 148 1.27 1.79 7.54
N TYR A 149 0.27 1.50 8.37
CA TYR A 149 -0.04 0.17 8.84
C TYR A 149 -1.46 -0.20 8.48
N LEU A 150 -1.69 -1.48 8.20
CA LEU A 150 -3.03 -2.04 8.22
C LEU A 150 -3.40 -2.36 9.67
N VAL A 151 -4.51 -1.83 10.15
CA VAL A 151 -4.96 -2.07 11.52
C VAL A 151 -5.62 -3.45 11.58
N ASP A 152 -4.99 -4.38 12.30
CA ASP A 152 -5.48 -5.71 12.69
C ASP A 152 -5.99 -6.65 11.58
N GLY A 153 -5.66 -6.42 10.32
CA GLY A 153 -6.12 -7.24 9.20
C GLY A 153 -7.52 -6.86 8.71
N PHE A 154 -8.09 -7.64 7.79
CA PHE A 154 -9.34 -7.27 7.14
C PHE A 154 -10.59 -7.45 8.00
N ASP A 155 -10.65 -8.52 8.81
CA ASP A 155 -11.84 -8.85 9.59
C ASP A 155 -11.80 -8.27 11.00
N GLU A 156 -10.63 -8.25 11.62
CA GLU A 156 -10.44 -7.82 13.00
C GLU A 156 -10.48 -6.30 13.14
N ASN A 157 -10.19 -5.57 12.07
CA ASN A 157 -10.23 -4.11 12.01
C ASN A 157 -11.53 -3.50 12.53
N TYR A 158 -12.63 -4.24 12.38
CA TYR A 158 -13.96 -3.71 12.65
C TYR A 158 -14.59 -4.31 13.90
N ARG A 159 -14.22 -5.54 14.28
CA ARG A 159 -14.76 -6.21 15.45
C ARG A 159 -14.42 -5.49 16.76
N GLY A 160 -13.15 -5.11 16.93
CA GLY A 160 -12.69 -4.37 18.10
C GLY A 160 -13.25 -2.95 18.22
N LEU A 161 -13.80 -2.40 17.13
CA LEU A 161 -14.38 -1.07 17.07
C LEU A 161 -15.91 -1.09 17.18
N GLY A 162 -16.53 -2.27 17.25
CA GLY A 162 -17.98 -2.42 17.34
C GLY A 162 -18.74 -1.93 16.11
N VAL A 163 -18.10 -1.91 14.94
CA VAL A 163 -18.70 -1.54 13.67
C VAL A 163 -18.84 -2.73 12.74
N ASP A 164 -19.99 -2.84 12.11
CA ASP A 164 -20.29 -3.87 11.13
C ASP A 164 -20.10 -3.28 9.73
N TRP A 165 -18.88 -3.40 9.22
CA TRP A 165 -18.55 -2.99 7.85
C TRP A 165 -18.31 -4.22 6.97
N PRO A 166 -18.68 -4.17 5.67
CA PRO A 166 -18.41 -5.26 4.75
C PRO A 166 -16.92 -5.58 4.64
N ALA A 167 -16.52 -6.77 5.09
CA ALA A 167 -15.12 -7.20 5.25
C ALA A 167 -14.25 -7.08 3.99
N ASN A 168 -14.84 -7.26 2.79
CA ASN A 168 -14.10 -7.20 1.53
C ASN A 168 -14.21 -5.84 0.82
N ARG A 169 -14.65 -4.82 1.50
CA ARG A 169 -14.84 -3.50 0.89
C ARG A 169 -13.88 -2.44 1.43
N TYR A 170 -13.56 -2.51 2.71
CA TYR A 170 -12.82 -1.44 3.36
C TYR A 170 -11.50 -1.93 3.95
N LEU A 171 -10.48 -1.06 3.87
CA LEU A 171 -9.24 -1.21 4.65
C LEU A 171 -9.18 -0.08 5.66
N LEU A 172 -8.85 -0.43 6.90
CA LEU A 172 -8.54 0.54 7.94
C LEU A 172 -7.03 0.73 8.00
N ILE A 173 -6.58 1.96 7.79
CA ILE A 173 -5.16 2.32 7.73
C ILE A 173 -4.85 3.27 8.87
N ALA A 174 -3.81 2.97 9.63
CA ALA A 174 -3.23 3.84 10.63
C ALA A 174 -1.91 4.42 10.13
N LEU A 175 -1.71 5.71 10.38
CA LEU A 175 -0.50 6.43 10.04
C LEU A 175 0.24 6.82 11.30
N SER A 176 1.56 6.60 11.31
CA SER A 176 2.45 7.04 12.38
C SER A 176 3.75 7.59 11.78
N GLY A 177 4.26 8.65 12.36
CA GLY A 177 5.47 9.31 11.87
C GLY A 177 5.70 10.64 12.58
N ASP A 178 6.79 11.27 12.23
CA ASP A 178 7.15 12.57 12.77
C ASP A 178 6.69 13.68 11.83
N ALA A 179 6.40 14.85 12.37
CA ALA A 179 6.01 16.01 11.58
C ALA A 179 6.44 17.31 12.25
N ASP A 180 6.86 18.30 11.44
CA ASP A 180 7.11 19.64 11.92
C ASP A 180 5.81 20.35 12.30
N VAL A 181 5.70 20.80 13.54
CA VAL A 181 4.53 21.50 14.06
C VAL A 181 4.71 23.02 13.94
N ARG A 182 3.65 23.72 13.49
CA ARG A 182 3.65 25.19 13.38
C ARG A 182 3.80 25.85 14.76
N GLY A 183 4.58 26.92 14.80
CA GLY A 183 4.78 27.71 16.01
C GLY A 183 5.88 27.19 16.94
N ARG A 184 6.55 26.10 16.58
CA ARG A 184 7.69 25.56 17.33
C ARG A 184 9.03 25.91 16.68
N LYS A 185 10.09 25.84 17.48
CA LYS A 185 11.47 26.02 16.97
C LYS A 185 11.81 24.88 15.99
N PRO A 186 12.70 25.12 15.02
CA PRO A 186 13.23 24.04 14.19
C PRO A 186 13.74 22.90 15.07
N MET A 187 13.45 21.65 14.69
CA MET A 187 13.74 20.40 15.41
C MET A 187 12.82 20.07 16.62
N GLN A 188 11.77 20.83 16.89
CA GLN A 188 10.69 20.35 17.77
C GLN A 188 9.62 19.70 16.89
N THR A 189 9.76 18.41 16.73
CA THR A 189 8.84 17.58 15.94
C THR A 189 7.56 17.31 16.72
N GLY A 190 6.46 17.21 16.02
CA GLY A 190 5.24 16.58 16.55
C GLY A 190 5.19 15.14 16.09
N VAL A 191 4.52 14.31 16.84
CA VAL A 191 4.34 12.90 16.50
C VAL A 191 2.94 12.69 15.96
N VAL A 192 2.84 12.03 14.81
CA VAL A 192 1.59 11.41 14.36
C VAL A 192 1.58 9.99 14.89
N ASN A 193 0.64 9.67 15.77
CA ASN A 193 0.56 8.37 16.40
C ASN A 193 -0.80 7.73 16.17
N GLY A 194 -0.85 6.83 15.19
CA GLY A 194 -2.04 6.04 14.93
C GLY A 194 -3.22 6.84 14.37
N TRP A 195 -2.99 7.91 13.58
CA TRP A 195 -4.08 8.57 12.88
C TRP A 195 -4.72 7.61 11.89
N ARG A 196 -6.07 7.50 11.93
CA ARG A 196 -6.81 6.48 11.20
C ARG A 196 -7.63 7.04 10.07
N CYS A 197 -7.59 6.35 8.92
CA CYS A 197 -8.50 6.56 7.81
C CYS A 197 -9.01 5.21 7.27
N ARG A 198 -10.07 5.28 6.48
CA ARG A 198 -10.64 4.13 5.78
C ARG A 198 -10.43 4.30 4.28
N TYR A 199 -10.03 3.21 3.62
CA TYR A 199 -9.95 3.14 2.16
C TYR A 199 -11.02 2.22 1.62
N ASP A 200 -11.85 2.69 0.70
CA ASP A 200 -12.88 1.91 0.02
C ASP A 200 -12.30 1.25 -1.24
N LEU A 201 -12.17 -0.08 -1.21
CA LEU A 201 -11.64 -0.89 -2.31
C LEU A 201 -12.48 -0.82 -3.60
N GLN A 202 -13.78 -0.50 -3.49
CA GLN A 202 -14.66 -0.38 -4.65
C GLN A 202 -14.52 0.96 -5.36
N THR A 203 -14.39 2.04 -4.59
CA THR A 203 -14.36 3.40 -5.13
C THR A 203 -12.96 3.98 -5.25
N GLY A 204 -11.97 3.37 -4.59
CA GLY A 204 -10.59 3.88 -4.53
C GLY A 204 -10.45 5.18 -3.74
N LYS A 205 -11.38 5.46 -2.82
CA LYS A 205 -11.41 6.73 -2.06
C LYS A 205 -11.12 6.51 -0.59
N PHE A 206 -10.49 7.52 0.01
CA PHE A 206 -10.31 7.61 1.46
C PHE A 206 -11.44 8.41 2.09
N ASP A 207 -11.80 8.02 3.31
CA ASP A 207 -12.64 8.81 4.20
C ASP A 207 -12.20 8.63 5.67
N VAL A 208 -12.74 9.48 6.55
CA VAL A 208 -12.57 9.35 8.00
C VAL A 208 -13.96 9.23 8.60
N PRO A 209 -14.42 8.02 8.96
CA PRO A 209 -15.66 7.83 9.67
C PRO A 209 -15.70 8.60 10.99
N ALA A 210 -16.89 9.05 11.38
CA ALA A 210 -17.10 9.83 12.61
C ALA A 210 -16.55 9.12 13.86
N LEU A 211 -16.57 7.79 13.85
CA LEU A 211 -16.01 6.95 14.90
C LEU A 211 -14.54 7.28 15.23
N PHE A 212 -13.74 7.67 14.25
CA PHE A 212 -12.31 7.98 14.44
C PHE A 212 -12.05 9.44 14.81
N SER A 213 -13.06 10.29 14.84
CA SER A 213 -12.86 11.73 15.02
C SER A 213 -12.21 12.08 16.37
N GLY A 214 -12.60 11.39 17.44
CA GLY A 214 -12.05 11.61 18.77
C GLY A 214 -10.60 11.15 18.91
N ASP A 215 -10.27 9.99 18.36
CA ASP A 215 -8.92 9.45 18.40
C ASP A 215 -7.98 10.23 17.49
N ASN A 216 -8.45 10.56 16.29
CA ASN A 216 -7.67 11.34 15.33
C ASN A 216 -7.35 12.75 15.81
N ALA A 217 -8.22 13.35 16.63
CA ALA A 217 -7.95 14.65 17.24
C ALA A 217 -6.78 14.61 18.23
N LYS A 218 -6.48 13.43 18.79
CA LYS A 218 -5.37 13.19 19.71
C LYS A 218 -4.14 12.59 19.02
N ALA A 219 -4.29 12.13 17.79
CA ALA A 219 -3.24 11.42 17.07
C ALA A 219 -2.11 12.34 16.59
N VAL A 220 -2.33 13.65 16.54
CA VAL A 220 -1.29 14.63 16.21
C VAL A 220 -0.94 15.37 17.49
N VAL A 221 0.13 14.95 18.13
CA VAL A 221 0.56 15.50 19.42
C VAL A 221 1.80 16.36 19.21
N PRO A 222 1.77 17.63 19.60
CA PRO A 222 3.01 18.41 19.79
C PRO A 222 3.80 17.82 20.98
N GLU A 223 5.04 17.45 20.78
CA GLU A 223 5.98 17.17 21.89
C GLU A 223 6.36 18.43 22.65
#